data_5f94ec55718468fde5eb99e78fc5ede0
#
_entry.id   5f94ec55718468fde5eb99e78fc5ede0
#
_cell.length_a   1.000
_cell.length_b   1.000
_cell.length_c   1.000
_cell.angle_alpha   90.00
_cell.angle_beta   90.00
_cell.angle_gamma   90.00
#
_symmetry.space_group_name_H-M   'P 1'
#
loop_
_entity.id
_entity.type
_entity.pdbx_description
1 polymer ?
#
loop_
_entity_poly.entity_id
_entity_poly.type
_entity_poly.pdbx_seq_one_letter_code
_entity_poly.pdbx_strand_id
1 'polypeptide(L)'
;MVSFGVAPAIVTYQWGVARIAEYGPLWRRIGWLVCFFYAAAAGLRLARFNSRASTQGKNYFEGLPSPSAAAIVAALIWLASDQTNVGLPGLILAFLVTAIAGALMISRFAFYSFKSVSASARVRFTYIVLIVVAIVCIALHPAVMLLTLFGCYALSAPLLWLYRKLLRKRTRSVPQT
;
A
#
# COMPACT_ATOMS: atom_id res chain seq x y z
N MET A 1 1.04 2.51 -15.14
CA MET A 1 2.29 1.92 -14.62
C MET A 1 3.29 3.00 -14.19
N VAL A 2 3.58 3.99 -15.02
CA VAL A 2 4.58 5.03 -14.72
C VAL A 2 4.28 5.76 -13.39
N SER A 3 3.09 6.34 -13.25
CA SER A 3 2.72 7.18 -12.08
C SER A 3 2.66 6.43 -10.75
N PHE A 4 2.26 5.15 -10.74
CA PHE A 4 2.04 4.38 -9.51
C PHE A 4 3.04 3.23 -9.30
N GLY A 5 3.92 2.98 -10.27
CA GLY A 5 4.97 1.98 -10.19
C GLY A 5 6.35 2.61 -10.22
N VAL A 6 6.70 3.24 -11.34
CA VAL A 6 8.06 3.75 -11.56
C VAL A 6 8.32 5.02 -10.74
N ALA A 7 7.40 5.98 -10.72
CA ALA A 7 7.61 7.25 -10.02
C ALA A 7 7.84 7.07 -8.51
N PRO A 8 7.03 6.32 -7.73
CA PRO A 8 7.31 6.08 -6.31
C PRO A 8 8.63 5.34 -6.09
N ALA A 9 8.99 4.39 -6.97
CA ALA A 9 10.27 3.69 -6.91
C ALA A 9 11.45 4.65 -7.06
N ILE A 10 11.40 5.54 -8.05
CA ILE A 10 12.46 6.54 -8.29
C ILE A 10 12.57 7.52 -7.11
N VAL A 11 11.44 8.02 -6.61
CA VAL A 11 11.42 8.93 -5.45
C VAL A 11 12.06 8.28 -4.23
N THR A 12 11.69 7.03 -3.93
CA THR A 12 12.30 6.25 -2.83
C THR A 12 13.79 6.04 -3.03
N TYR A 13 14.20 5.72 -4.26
CA TYR A 13 15.61 5.51 -4.58
C TYR A 13 16.43 6.80 -4.42
N GLN A 14 15.98 7.91 -5.00
CA GLN A 14 16.67 9.20 -4.91
C GLN A 14 16.76 9.70 -3.47
N TRP A 15 15.67 9.60 -2.71
CA TRP A 15 15.65 9.94 -1.29
C TRP A 15 16.60 9.05 -0.50
N GLY A 16 16.62 7.74 -0.77
CA GLY A 16 17.50 6.77 -0.12
C GLY A 16 18.97 7.00 -0.48
N VAL A 17 19.29 7.16 -1.78
CA VAL A 17 20.67 7.33 -2.25
C VAL A 17 21.35 8.54 -1.64
N ALA A 18 20.65 9.66 -1.48
CA ALA A 18 21.17 10.86 -0.84
C ALA A 18 21.65 10.60 0.61
N ARG A 19 21.10 9.58 1.26
CA ARG A 19 21.40 9.20 2.66
C ARG A 19 22.31 7.97 2.78
N ILE A 20 22.30 7.10 1.76
CA ILE A 20 23.10 5.86 1.74
C ILE A 20 24.59 6.14 1.54
N ALA A 21 25.00 7.30 1.02
CA ALA A 21 26.39 7.61 0.75
C ALA A 21 27.30 7.39 1.98
N GLU A 22 26.75 7.54 3.18
CA GLU A 22 27.44 7.37 4.45
C GLU A 22 27.57 5.88 4.89
N TYR A 23 26.71 4.98 4.37
CA TYR A 23 26.57 3.61 4.88
C TYR A 23 27.19 2.52 3.98
N GLY A 24 27.82 2.93 2.87
CA GLY A 24 28.61 2.04 2.01
C GLY A 24 27.86 1.43 0.82
N PRO A 25 28.58 0.69 -0.07
CA PRO A 25 28.07 0.25 -1.39
C PRO A 25 27.00 -0.82 -1.29
N LEU A 26 26.94 -1.62 -0.23
CA LEU A 26 25.96 -2.68 -0.03
C LEU A 26 24.55 -2.12 0.05
N TRP A 27 24.35 -1.08 0.81
CA TRP A 27 23.04 -0.43 1.00
C TRP A 27 22.52 0.18 -0.29
N ARG A 28 23.41 0.72 -1.13
CA ARG A 28 23.03 1.23 -2.46
C ARG A 28 22.45 0.12 -3.35
N ARG A 29 23.08 -1.07 -3.34
CA ARG A 29 22.56 -2.24 -4.09
C ARG A 29 21.21 -2.70 -3.57
N ILE A 30 21.03 -2.78 -2.24
CA ILE A 30 19.76 -3.16 -1.61
C ILE A 30 18.66 -2.14 -2.00
N GLY A 31 18.92 -0.85 -1.89
CA GLY A 31 17.97 0.19 -2.25
C GLY A 31 17.54 0.09 -3.72
N TRP A 32 18.48 -0.11 -4.64
CA TRP A 32 18.16 -0.32 -6.05
C TRP A 32 17.28 -1.56 -6.27
N LEU A 33 17.62 -2.69 -5.65
CA LEU A 33 16.88 -3.95 -5.77
C LEU A 33 15.44 -3.79 -5.24
N VAL A 34 15.24 -3.13 -4.11
CA VAL A 34 13.92 -2.89 -3.53
C VAL A 34 13.06 -2.02 -4.44
N CYS A 35 13.63 -0.94 -4.97
CA CYS A 35 12.92 -0.03 -5.87
C CYS A 35 12.59 -0.71 -7.20
N PHE A 36 13.52 -1.50 -7.74
CA PHE A 36 13.29 -2.31 -8.93
C PHE A 36 12.18 -3.35 -8.70
N PHE A 37 12.23 -4.06 -7.56
CA PHE A 37 11.19 -5.03 -7.17
C PHE A 37 9.81 -4.38 -7.10
N TYR A 38 9.69 -3.20 -6.49
CA TYR A 38 8.43 -2.47 -6.42
C TYR A 38 7.89 -2.10 -7.81
N ALA A 39 8.73 -1.57 -8.69
CA ALA A 39 8.33 -1.22 -10.06
C ALA A 39 7.92 -2.46 -10.87
N ALA A 40 8.68 -3.57 -10.74
CA ALA A 40 8.36 -4.85 -11.38
C ALA A 40 7.04 -5.43 -10.85
N ALA A 41 6.80 -5.34 -9.53
CA ALA A 41 5.55 -5.76 -8.90
C ALA A 41 4.34 -5.00 -9.44
N ALA A 42 4.46 -3.68 -9.64
CA ALA A 42 3.42 -2.87 -10.25
C ALA A 42 3.14 -3.28 -11.72
N GLY A 43 4.17 -3.62 -12.48
CA GLY A 43 4.05 -4.15 -13.84
C GLY A 43 3.35 -5.50 -13.90
N LEU A 44 3.77 -6.44 -13.06
CA LEU A 44 3.15 -7.77 -12.97
C LEU A 44 1.68 -7.69 -12.54
N ARG A 45 1.36 -6.79 -11.61
CA ARG A 45 -0.03 -6.53 -11.22
C ARG A 45 -0.86 -6.01 -12.39
N LEU A 46 -0.34 -5.07 -13.17
CA LEU A 46 -1.02 -4.52 -14.34
C LEU A 46 -1.24 -5.61 -15.42
N ALA A 47 -0.24 -6.44 -15.68
CA ALA A 47 -0.35 -7.56 -16.61
C ALA A 47 -1.44 -8.55 -16.15
N ARG A 48 -1.47 -8.91 -14.85
CA ARG A 48 -2.52 -9.77 -14.27
C ARG A 48 -3.92 -9.14 -14.41
N PHE A 49 -4.04 -7.84 -14.17
CA PHE A 49 -5.31 -7.12 -14.30
C PHE A 49 -5.82 -7.18 -15.75
N ASN A 50 -4.95 -6.94 -16.73
CA ASN A 50 -5.33 -6.98 -18.14
C ASN A 50 -5.71 -8.38 -18.62
N SER A 51 -5.01 -9.43 -18.14
CA SER A 51 -5.31 -10.81 -18.53
C SER A 51 -6.61 -11.36 -17.93
N ARG A 52 -7.11 -10.77 -16.83
CA ARG A 52 -8.32 -11.23 -16.11
C ARG A 52 -9.50 -10.27 -16.20
N ALA A 53 -9.40 -9.20 -16.98
CA ALA A 53 -10.41 -8.14 -17.06
C ALA A 53 -11.82 -8.66 -17.44
N SER A 54 -11.90 -9.78 -18.17
CA SER A 54 -13.16 -10.40 -18.61
C SER A 54 -13.79 -11.35 -17.58
N THR A 55 -13.05 -11.82 -16.58
CA THR A 55 -13.48 -12.92 -15.67
C THR A 55 -13.60 -12.50 -14.21
N GLN A 56 -13.16 -11.29 -13.82
CA GLN A 56 -13.21 -10.86 -12.41
C GLN A 56 -14.61 -10.43 -11.99
N GLY A 57 -15.10 -11.02 -10.88
CA GLY A 57 -16.29 -10.56 -10.17
C GLY A 57 -16.14 -9.12 -9.67
N LYS A 58 -17.23 -8.34 -9.74
CA LYS A 58 -17.26 -6.88 -9.54
C LYS A 58 -16.87 -6.37 -8.14
N ASN A 59 -16.73 -7.23 -7.11
CA ASN A 59 -16.71 -6.81 -5.71
C ASN A 59 -15.35 -6.88 -5.01
N TYR A 60 -14.35 -7.57 -5.56
CA TYR A 60 -13.04 -7.73 -4.92
C TYR A 60 -11.91 -7.59 -5.93
N PHE A 61 -10.85 -6.89 -5.51
CA PHE A 61 -9.58 -6.84 -6.24
C PHE A 61 -8.61 -7.86 -5.65
N GLU A 62 -7.91 -8.60 -6.49
CA GLU A 62 -6.77 -9.42 -6.06
C GLU A 62 -5.52 -8.54 -5.96
N GLY A 63 -4.93 -8.49 -4.76
CA GLY A 63 -3.75 -7.69 -4.44
C GLY A 63 -4.04 -6.21 -4.16
N LEU A 64 -3.08 -5.56 -3.49
CA LEU A 64 -3.18 -4.14 -3.12
C LEU A 64 -3.29 -3.26 -4.37
N PRO A 65 -4.27 -2.33 -4.47
CA PRO A 65 -4.35 -1.38 -5.59
C PRO A 65 -3.07 -0.56 -5.75
N SER A 66 -2.55 -0.42 -6.99
CA SER A 66 -1.32 0.34 -7.25
C SER A 66 -1.39 1.79 -6.77
N PRO A 67 -2.52 2.54 -6.89
CA PRO A 67 -2.62 3.87 -6.31
C PRO A 67 -2.46 3.89 -4.79
N SER A 68 -3.01 2.89 -4.08
CA SER A 68 -2.88 2.79 -2.62
C SER A 68 -1.44 2.47 -2.20
N ALA A 69 -0.76 1.56 -2.92
CA ALA A 69 0.64 1.26 -2.68
C ALA A 69 1.53 2.50 -2.92
N ALA A 70 1.30 3.22 -4.01
CA ALA A 70 2.02 4.45 -4.32
C ALA A 70 1.79 5.54 -3.28
N ALA A 71 0.55 5.68 -2.78
CA ALA A 71 0.22 6.65 -1.74
C ALA A 71 0.95 6.33 -0.41
N ILE A 72 1.05 5.05 -0.02
CA ILE A 72 1.81 4.63 1.17
C ILE A 72 3.29 5.01 1.03
N VAL A 73 3.90 4.65 -0.10
CA VAL A 73 5.32 4.90 -0.34
C VAL A 73 5.60 6.41 -0.40
N ALA A 74 4.81 7.16 -1.15
CA ALA A 74 4.97 8.61 -1.29
C ALA A 74 4.77 9.34 0.05
N ALA A 75 3.72 9.00 0.81
CA ALA A 75 3.45 9.60 2.11
C ALA A 75 4.54 9.29 3.14
N LEU A 76 5.08 8.07 3.12
CA LEU A 76 6.19 7.68 3.99
C LEU A 76 7.46 8.47 3.67
N ILE A 77 7.82 8.59 2.38
CA ILE A 77 8.99 9.35 1.95
C ILE A 77 8.80 10.84 2.24
N TRP A 78 7.59 11.38 2.06
CA TRP A 78 7.29 12.76 2.44
C TRP A 78 7.53 12.99 3.93
N LEU A 79 6.95 12.15 4.79
CA LEU A 79 7.14 12.22 6.23
C LEU A 79 8.61 12.09 6.63
N ALA A 80 9.35 11.19 5.97
CA ALA A 80 10.77 11.01 6.20
C ALA A 80 11.63 12.14 5.66
N SER A 81 11.17 12.89 4.66
CA SER A 81 11.87 14.06 4.11
C SER A 81 11.81 15.26 5.03
N ASP A 82 10.73 15.39 5.81
CA ASP A 82 10.56 16.45 6.80
C ASP A 82 11.49 16.27 8.03
N GLN A 83 12.04 15.05 8.20
CA GLN A 83 12.98 14.76 9.29
C GLN A 83 14.41 15.03 8.85
N THR A 84 15.10 15.92 9.55
CA THR A 84 16.50 16.27 9.25
C THR A 84 17.50 15.15 9.55
N ASN A 85 17.21 14.28 10.52
CA ASN A 85 18.08 13.20 10.98
C ASN A 85 17.42 11.82 10.82
N VAL A 86 17.17 11.41 9.57
CA VAL A 86 16.75 10.04 9.31
C VAL A 86 17.97 9.13 9.29
N GLY A 87 18.28 8.53 10.44
CA GLY A 87 19.36 7.55 10.56
C GLY A 87 19.08 6.24 9.80
N LEU A 88 20.03 5.32 9.90
CA LEU A 88 19.91 3.96 9.31
C LEU A 88 18.56 3.26 9.59
N PRO A 89 17.95 3.34 10.79
CA PRO A 89 16.66 2.71 11.05
C PRO A 89 15.53 3.23 10.15
N GLY A 90 15.47 4.54 9.90
CA GLY A 90 14.44 5.12 9.03
C GLY A 90 14.63 4.74 7.56
N LEU A 91 15.88 4.59 7.11
CA LEU A 91 16.19 4.08 5.78
C LEU A 91 15.73 2.63 5.61
N ILE A 92 16.03 1.77 6.59
CA ILE A 92 15.58 0.38 6.62
C ILE A 92 14.05 0.31 6.58
N LEU A 93 13.38 1.12 7.39
CA LEU A 93 11.92 1.19 7.42
C LEU A 93 11.33 1.58 6.07
N ALA A 94 11.89 2.59 5.41
CA ALA A 94 11.43 3.03 4.10
C ALA A 94 11.56 1.93 3.03
N PHE A 95 12.70 1.25 2.98
CA PHE A 95 12.91 0.14 2.05
C PHE A 95 12.03 -1.07 2.39
N LEU A 96 11.86 -1.38 3.67
CA LEU A 96 11.00 -2.48 4.12
C LEU A 96 9.54 -2.23 3.71
N VAL A 97 9.01 -1.05 3.98
CA VAL A 97 7.63 -0.68 3.62
C VAL A 97 7.45 -0.70 2.10
N THR A 98 8.42 -0.20 1.33
CA THR A 98 8.39 -0.25 -0.14
C THR A 98 8.38 -1.69 -0.65
N ALA A 99 9.21 -2.57 -0.09
CA ALA A 99 9.23 -3.99 -0.43
C ALA A 99 7.92 -4.70 -0.08
N ILE A 100 7.36 -4.43 1.11
CA ILE A 100 6.07 -4.98 1.55
C ILE A 100 4.93 -4.49 0.64
N ALA A 101 4.90 -3.21 0.29
CA ALA A 101 3.92 -2.66 -0.63
C ALA A 101 3.98 -3.35 -2.00
N GLY A 102 5.19 -3.58 -2.54
CA GLY A 102 5.41 -4.37 -3.76
C GLY A 102 4.91 -5.81 -3.63
N ALA A 103 5.24 -6.50 -2.53
CA ALA A 103 4.78 -7.86 -2.26
C ALA A 103 3.26 -7.96 -2.14
N LEU A 104 2.61 -6.99 -1.47
CA LEU A 104 1.15 -6.92 -1.35
C LEU A 104 0.46 -6.70 -2.70
N MET A 105 1.08 -5.96 -3.63
CA MET A 105 0.55 -5.80 -5.00
C MET A 105 0.48 -7.13 -5.77
N ILE A 106 1.48 -8.01 -5.61
CA ILE A 106 1.53 -9.32 -6.27
C ILE A 106 0.69 -10.36 -5.55
N SER A 107 0.40 -10.15 -4.25
CA SER A 107 -0.33 -11.09 -3.42
C SER A 107 -1.74 -11.39 -3.95
N ARG A 108 -2.32 -12.52 -3.51
CA ARG A 108 -3.70 -12.93 -3.86
C ARG A 108 -4.70 -12.55 -2.78
N PHE A 109 -4.37 -11.60 -1.90
CA PHE A 109 -5.32 -11.14 -0.90
C PHE A 109 -6.48 -10.41 -1.58
N ALA A 110 -7.70 -10.73 -1.15
CA ALA A 110 -8.90 -10.06 -1.64
C ALA A 110 -9.07 -8.72 -0.91
N PHE A 111 -8.85 -7.64 -1.62
CA PHE A 111 -9.12 -6.29 -1.12
C PHE A 111 -10.53 -5.86 -1.49
N TYR A 112 -11.23 -5.21 -0.55
CA TYR A 112 -12.57 -4.71 -0.79
C TYR A 112 -12.55 -3.58 -1.83
N SER A 113 -13.44 -3.71 -2.84
CA SER A 113 -13.60 -2.69 -3.88
C SER A 113 -14.73 -1.75 -3.50
N PHE A 114 -14.43 -0.46 -3.36
CA PHE A 114 -15.44 0.59 -3.13
C PHE A 114 -16.33 0.87 -4.35
N LYS A 115 -16.15 0.15 -5.45
CA LYS A 115 -16.88 0.34 -6.71
C LYS A 115 -18.39 0.00 -6.60
N SER A 116 -18.79 -0.73 -5.55
CA SER A 116 -20.19 -1.11 -5.32
C SER A 116 -21.03 -0.02 -4.63
N VAL A 117 -20.43 1.11 -4.26
CA VAL A 117 -21.19 2.26 -3.74
C VAL A 117 -21.97 2.85 -4.90
N SER A 118 -23.24 2.44 -5.01
CA SER A 118 -24.15 2.89 -6.05
C SER A 118 -24.32 4.41 -5.95
N ALA A 119 -24.02 5.12 -7.02
CA ALA A 119 -24.19 6.58 -7.13
C ALA A 119 -25.66 7.04 -7.06
N SER A 120 -26.61 6.08 -6.97
CA SER A 120 -28.06 6.34 -6.90
C SER A 120 -28.62 6.59 -5.48
N ALA A 121 -27.83 6.44 -4.43
CA ALA A 121 -28.30 6.73 -3.09
C ALA A 121 -28.34 8.24 -2.87
N ARG A 122 -29.50 8.79 -2.46
CA ARG A 122 -29.60 10.17 -1.95
C ARG A 122 -28.52 10.39 -0.91
N VAL A 123 -27.50 11.20 -1.23
CA VAL A 123 -26.40 11.51 -0.33
C VAL A 123 -26.96 12.28 0.84
N ARG A 124 -27.01 11.68 2.02
CA ARG A 124 -27.46 12.39 3.24
C ARG A 124 -26.47 13.53 3.52
N PHE A 125 -26.97 14.69 3.92
CA PHE A 125 -26.15 15.86 4.28
C PHE A 125 -24.98 15.51 5.22
N THR A 126 -25.20 14.57 6.14
CA THR A 126 -24.19 14.07 7.07
C THR A 126 -22.94 13.52 6.36
N TYR A 127 -23.10 12.84 5.20
CA TYR A 127 -21.94 12.35 4.45
C TYR A 127 -21.13 13.48 3.80
N ILE A 128 -21.81 14.55 3.37
CA ILE A 128 -21.12 15.72 2.81
C ILE A 128 -20.28 16.39 3.90
N VAL A 129 -20.84 16.60 5.09
CA VAL A 129 -20.11 17.17 6.24
C VAL A 129 -18.92 16.29 6.60
N LEU A 130 -19.09 14.98 6.65
CA LEU A 130 -18.01 14.03 6.98
C LEU A 130 -16.89 14.07 5.96
N ILE A 131 -17.20 14.20 4.66
CA ILE A 131 -16.21 14.36 3.60
C ILE A 131 -15.44 15.67 3.77
N VAL A 132 -16.12 16.77 4.04
CA VAL A 132 -15.47 18.07 4.27
C VAL A 132 -14.53 18.00 5.46
N VAL A 133 -14.97 17.44 6.58
CA VAL A 133 -14.12 17.24 7.78
C VAL A 133 -12.91 16.35 7.45
N ALA A 134 -13.10 15.26 6.70
CA ALA A 134 -11.99 14.41 6.27
C ALA A 134 -10.97 15.17 5.41
N ILE A 135 -11.43 16.00 4.47
CA ILE A 135 -10.54 16.84 3.63
C ILE A 135 -9.77 17.84 4.50
N VAL A 136 -10.41 18.48 5.47
CA VAL A 136 -9.76 19.42 6.40
C VAL A 136 -8.71 18.68 7.23
N CYS A 137 -9.02 17.50 7.78
CA CYS A 137 -8.06 16.68 8.53
C CYS A 137 -6.84 16.29 7.67
N ILE A 138 -7.08 15.89 6.41
CA ILE A 138 -5.99 15.57 5.47
C ILE A 138 -5.14 16.82 5.18
N ALA A 139 -5.77 18.00 5.03
CA ALA A 139 -5.04 19.24 4.74
C ALA A 139 -4.14 19.71 5.90
N LEU A 140 -4.49 19.40 7.15
CA LEU A 140 -3.68 19.75 8.32
C LEU A 140 -2.35 18.96 8.38
N HIS A 141 -2.38 17.66 8.14
CA HIS A 141 -1.19 16.79 8.17
C HIS A 141 -1.25 15.74 7.05
N PRO A 142 -1.01 16.16 5.78
CA PRO A 142 -1.30 15.30 4.62
C PRO A 142 -0.49 14.01 4.62
N ALA A 143 0.80 14.05 4.93
CA ALA A 143 1.67 12.87 4.91
C ALA A 143 1.21 11.81 5.95
N VAL A 144 0.93 12.24 7.18
CA VAL A 144 0.50 11.33 8.26
C VAL A 144 -0.89 10.74 7.96
N MET A 145 -1.83 11.59 7.53
CA MET A 145 -3.21 11.15 7.27
C MET A 145 -3.29 10.19 6.08
N LEU A 146 -2.55 10.46 5.00
CA LEU A 146 -2.47 9.55 3.86
C LEU A 146 -1.80 8.23 4.23
N LEU A 147 -0.70 8.29 4.99
CA LEU A 147 0.00 7.08 5.43
C LEU A 147 -0.90 6.21 6.33
N THR A 148 -1.60 6.80 7.30
CA THR A 148 -2.51 6.06 8.18
C THR A 148 -3.70 5.48 7.42
N LEU A 149 -4.35 6.25 6.55
CA LEU A 149 -5.51 5.82 5.78
C LEU A 149 -5.17 4.63 4.87
N PHE A 150 -4.14 4.79 4.02
CA PHE A 150 -3.74 3.74 3.08
C PHE A 150 -2.99 2.59 3.77
N GLY A 151 -2.29 2.85 4.86
CA GLY A 151 -1.66 1.83 5.71
C GLY A 151 -2.71 0.93 6.37
N CYS A 152 -3.74 1.49 7.00
CA CYS A 152 -4.86 0.72 7.55
C CYS A 152 -5.58 -0.10 6.47
N TYR A 153 -5.79 0.51 5.28
CA TYR A 153 -6.38 -0.22 4.15
C TYR A 153 -5.49 -1.39 3.71
N ALA A 154 -4.18 -1.20 3.59
CA ALA A 154 -3.24 -2.25 3.19
C ALA A 154 -3.17 -3.40 4.21
N LEU A 155 -3.26 -3.09 5.51
CA LEU A 155 -3.25 -4.07 6.59
C LEU A 155 -4.58 -4.82 6.73
N SER A 156 -5.70 -4.25 6.27
CA SER A 156 -7.02 -4.84 6.44
C SER A 156 -7.16 -6.23 5.79
N ALA A 157 -6.64 -6.42 4.59
CA ALA A 157 -6.76 -7.68 3.87
C ALA A 157 -5.92 -8.83 4.47
N PRO A 158 -4.62 -8.65 4.81
CA PRO A 158 -3.84 -9.69 5.48
C PRO A 158 -4.38 -10.03 6.88
N LEU A 159 -4.87 -9.02 7.63
CA LEU A 159 -5.48 -9.26 8.95
C LEU A 159 -6.77 -10.07 8.84
N LEU A 160 -7.66 -9.75 7.91
CA LEU A 160 -8.89 -10.52 7.66
C LEU A 160 -8.58 -11.94 7.19
N TRP A 161 -7.56 -12.13 6.35
CA TRP A 161 -7.13 -13.46 5.92
C TRP A 161 -6.59 -14.29 7.11
N LEU A 162 -5.76 -13.68 7.96
CA LEU A 162 -5.20 -14.33 9.15
C LEU A 162 -6.32 -14.71 10.12
N TYR A 163 -7.26 -13.81 10.38
CA TYR A 163 -8.42 -14.06 11.25
C TYR A 163 -9.27 -15.23 10.74
N ARG A 164 -9.61 -15.25 9.44
CA ARG A 164 -10.35 -16.36 8.82
C ARG A 164 -9.59 -17.68 8.88
N LYS A 165 -8.27 -17.67 8.73
CA LYS A 165 -7.42 -18.86 8.82
C LYS A 165 -7.38 -19.42 10.25
N LEU A 166 -7.32 -18.57 11.27
CA LEU A 166 -7.35 -18.95 12.67
C LEU A 166 -8.70 -19.56 13.07
N LEU A 167 -9.81 -18.96 12.63
CA LEU A 167 -11.15 -19.50 12.87
C LEU A 167 -11.34 -20.89 12.22
N ARG A 168 -10.87 -21.07 10.97
CA ARG A 168 -10.94 -22.38 10.30
C ARG A 168 -10.13 -23.48 11.01
N LYS A 169 -9.02 -23.12 11.66
CA LYS A 169 -8.28 -24.09 12.48
C LYS A 169 -9.08 -24.54 13.70
N ARG A 170 -9.81 -23.61 14.33
CA ARG A 170 -10.58 -23.87 15.55
C ARG A 170 -11.80 -24.77 15.30
N THR A 171 -12.44 -24.68 14.14
CA THR A 171 -13.57 -25.53 13.75
C THR A 171 -13.15 -26.94 13.31
N ARG A 172 -11.90 -27.15 12.92
CA ARG A 172 -11.39 -28.50 12.57
C ARG A 172 -10.91 -29.32 13.77
N SER A 173 -10.78 -28.70 14.94
CA SER A 173 -10.31 -29.38 16.18
C SER A 173 -11.45 -29.86 17.07
N VAL A 174 -12.73 -29.80 16.64
CA VAL A 174 -13.86 -30.44 17.36
C VAL A 174 -14.02 -31.85 16.80
N PRO A 175 -13.67 -32.91 17.55
CA PRO A 175 -13.91 -34.29 17.13
C PRO A 175 -15.43 -34.48 16.99
N GLN A 176 -15.87 -35.03 15.86
CA GLN A 176 -17.22 -35.57 15.76
C GLN A 176 -17.24 -36.87 16.61
N THR A 177 -17.80 -36.78 17.78
CA THR A 177 -18.23 -37.94 18.58
C THR A 177 -19.58 -38.41 18.12
#